data_0c42c293dd54b6cf40eb7fd3faf643e9
#
_entry.id   0c42c293dd54b6cf40eb7fd3faf643e9
#
_cell.length_a   1.000
_cell.length_b   1.000
_cell.length_c   1.000
_cell.angle_alpha   90.00
_cell.angle_beta   90.00
_cell.angle_gamma   90.00
#
_symmetry.space_group_name_H-M   'P 1'
#
loop_
_entity.id
_entity.type
_entity.pdbx_description
1 polymer ?
#
loop_
_entity_poly.entity_id
_entity_poly.type
_entity_poly.pdbx_seq_one_letter_code
_entity_poly.pdbx_strand_id
1 'polypeptide(L)'
;MKFNTKTIHKGQKPEKLYGSVSLPIYQTSTFKQNEIGEYTYDYSRAGNPTRTNLEENICSLENGQDAISFSSGLSAINSVVQLFSTGDHMIFTDNVYGGTFRLLNTIITKYQIEQSWVDTSNVNNIVSAIKDNTKLIFIESPTNPMMTLSDIRSICDIAHDKGILVAVDNTFMSPYFQRPIELGADFVIHSTTKYINGHSDVIGGVVIAKTKEYGEKLHYIQMSVGAVPGPFDCWLTQRSIKTLHLRMPRHNENGMKVAKFLEKSAKIKKIYYPGLTSHPQNELAKKQQLDPNGEPGFGAMISIDLETLDRAAMFCKNLKIFTLAESLGGVESLICHPAKMTHASLGAEKRKKLGISDGLLRLSVGVEDADDLIDALEVALNSI
;
A
#
# COMPACT_ATOMS: atom_id res chain seq x y z
N MET A 1 -0.48 -17.40 -17.29
CA MET A 1 0.79 -17.42 -16.55
C MET A 1 0.49 -17.42 -15.06
N LYS A 2 1.27 -18.17 -14.24
CA LYS A 2 1.21 -18.10 -12.78
C LYS A 2 1.86 -16.80 -12.30
N PHE A 3 1.62 -16.40 -11.05
CA PHE A 3 2.03 -15.12 -10.46
C PHE A 3 3.54 -14.83 -10.65
N ASN A 4 4.41 -15.75 -10.26
CA ASN A 4 5.87 -15.55 -10.36
C ASN A 4 6.35 -15.32 -11.80
N THR A 5 5.73 -15.98 -12.77
CA THR A 5 6.02 -15.75 -14.19
C THR A 5 5.47 -14.39 -14.66
N LYS A 6 4.31 -13.95 -14.13
CA LYS A 6 3.76 -12.62 -14.44
C LYS A 6 4.70 -11.51 -13.98
N THR A 7 5.33 -11.60 -12.76
CA THR A 7 6.27 -10.59 -12.27
C THR A 7 7.44 -10.36 -13.21
N ILE A 8 7.85 -11.38 -13.98
CA ILE A 8 9.01 -11.33 -14.87
C ILE A 8 8.63 -10.93 -16.29
N HIS A 9 7.51 -11.43 -16.81
CA HIS A 9 7.22 -11.41 -18.25
C HIS A 9 6.07 -10.50 -18.68
N LYS A 10 5.11 -10.17 -17.78
CA LYS A 10 4.01 -9.28 -18.18
C LYS A 10 4.50 -7.85 -18.36
N GLY A 11 4.02 -7.19 -19.43
CA GLY A 11 4.51 -5.86 -19.81
C GLY A 11 5.99 -5.81 -20.21
N GLN A 12 6.64 -6.97 -20.46
CA GLN A 12 8.11 -7.04 -20.67
C GLN A 12 8.47 -7.92 -21.87
N LYS A 13 7.86 -7.66 -23.03
CA LYS A 13 8.27 -8.30 -24.28
C LYS A 13 9.58 -7.70 -24.77
N PRO A 14 10.53 -8.50 -25.31
CA PRO A 14 11.73 -8.00 -25.94
C PRO A 14 11.42 -6.88 -26.94
N GLU A 15 12.24 -5.84 -26.94
CA GLU A 15 12.08 -4.70 -27.84
C GLU A 15 12.29 -5.13 -29.30
N LYS A 16 11.47 -4.61 -30.23
CA LYS A 16 11.42 -5.12 -31.60
C LYS A 16 12.55 -4.61 -32.52
N LEU A 17 13.11 -3.44 -32.22
CA LEU A 17 14.09 -2.79 -33.13
C LEU A 17 15.48 -3.44 -33.02
N TYR A 18 15.96 -3.66 -31.79
CA TYR A 18 17.28 -4.23 -31.53
C TYR A 18 17.25 -5.54 -30.77
N GLY A 19 16.07 -6.04 -30.40
CA GLY A 19 15.91 -7.30 -29.68
C GLY A 19 16.33 -7.24 -28.21
N SER A 20 16.37 -6.06 -27.60
CA SER A 20 16.75 -5.88 -26.20
C SER A 20 15.78 -6.65 -25.28
N VAL A 21 16.32 -7.54 -24.44
CA VAL A 21 15.55 -8.31 -23.45
C VAL A 21 15.09 -7.42 -22.29
N SER A 22 15.94 -6.47 -21.86
CA SER A 22 15.53 -5.42 -20.93
C SER A 22 14.89 -4.28 -21.70
N LEU A 23 13.72 -3.85 -21.29
CA LEU A 23 12.99 -2.79 -21.99
C LEU A 23 13.76 -1.47 -21.94
N PRO A 24 13.81 -0.71 -23.08
CA PRO A 24 14.37 0.63 -23.12
C PRO A 24 13.60 1.60 -22.24
N ILE A 25 14.30 2.62 -21.76
CA ILE A 25 13.69 3.78 -21.10
C ILE A 25 13.36 4.83 -22.16
N TYR A 26 12.09 5.10 -22.38
CA TYR A 26 11.65 6.16 -23.30
C TYR A 26 11.60 7.50 -22.57
N GLN A 27 12.78 8.09 -22.35
CA GLN A 27 12.94 9.35 -21.65
C GLN A 27 12.70 10.52 -22.62
N THR A 28 11.42 10.74 -22.93
CA THR A 28 10.97 11.78 -23.85
C THR A 28 9.66 12.42 -23.38
N SER A 29 9.41 13.66 -23.76
CA SER A 29 8.14 14.35 -23.52
C SER A 29 7.16 14.20 -24.67
N THR A 30 7.64 14.02 -25.92
CA THR A 30 6.80 14.05 -27.12
C THR A 30 7.22 12.98 -28.12
N PHE A 31 6.29 12.58 -28.97
CA PHE A 31 6.48 11.54 -29.98
C PHE A 31 6.10 12.07 -31.36
N LYS A 32 6.78 11.57 -32.41
CA LYS A 32 6.46 11.88 -33.80
C LYS A 32 5.13 11.23 -34.17
N GLN A 33 4.22 11.98 -34.79
CA GLN A 33 3.05 11.41 -35.48
C GLN A 33 3.42 11.01 -36.92
N ASN A 34 2.80 9.94 -37.42
CA ASN A 34 2.99 9.50 -38.81
C ASN A 34 2.26 10.44 -39.77
N GLU A 35 1.00 10.74 -39.45
CA GLU A 35 0.16 11.75 -40.09
C GLU A 35 -0.57 12.56 -39.01
N ILE A 36 -1.25 13.64 -39.39
CA ILE A 36 -2.01 14.47 -38.43
C ILE A 36 -3.09 13.62 -37.75
N GLY A 37 -2.93 13.40 -36.44
CA GLY A 37 -3.84 12.61 -35.63
C GLY A 37 -3.57 11.09 -35.65
N GLU A 38 -2.55 10.61 -36.36
CA GLU A 38 -2.16 9.19 -36.39
C GLU A 38 -0.91 8.92 -35.56
N TYR A 39 -1.11 8.35 -34.35
CA TYR A 39 -0.02 8.06 -33.41
C TYR A 39 -0.38 6.86 -32.51
N THR A 40 0.64 6.20 -31.97
CA THR A 40 0.52 5.26 -30.86
C THR A 40 0.68 5.98 -29.52
N TYR A 41 1.66 6.92 -29.49
CA TYR A 41 1.90 7.85 -28.39
C TYR A 41 2.06 9.24 -29.00
N ASP A 42 1.59 10.27 -28.32
CA ASP A 42 1.73 11.68 -28.71
C ASP A 42 2.57 12.46 -27.71
N TYR A 43 2.24 12.36 -26.45
CA TYR A 43 2.86 13.11 -25.37
C TYR A 43 2.94 12.28 -24.08
N SER A 44 4.09 12.31 -23.38
CA SER A 44 4.34 11.39 -22.25
C SER A 44 3.40 11.59 -21.06
N ARG A 45 2.77 12.75 -20.88
CA ARG A 45 1.73 12.94 -19.88
C ARG A 45 0.49 12.11 -20.20
N ALA A 46 0.11 11.96 -21.45
CA ALA A 46 -1.00 11.14 -21.90
C ALA A 46 -0.62 9.65 -21.96
N GLY A 47 0.54 9.31 -22.54
CA GLY A 47 1.03 7.94 -22.68
C GLY A 47 2.54 7.86 -22.85
N ASN A 48 3.18 6.84 -22.27
CA ASN A 48 4.62 6.58 -22.45
C ASN A 48 4.85 5.06 -22.42
N PRO A 49 5.64 4.49 -23.38
CA PRO A 49 5.84 3.05 -23.46
C PRO A 49 6.41 2.41 -22.19
N THR A 50 7.33 3.10 -21.50
CA THR A 50 7.92 2.60 -20.24
C THR A 50 6.87 2.54 -19.13
N ARG A 51 5.99 3.55 -19.02
CA ARG A 51 4.88 3.57 -18.07
C ARG A 51 3.83 2.50 -18.39
N THR A 52 3.43 2.37 -19.66
CA THR A 52 2.48 1.35 -20.10
C THR A 52 2.96 -0.07 -19.74
N ASN A 53 4.25 -0.35 -19.92
CA ASN A 53 4.81 -1.65 -19.56
C ASN A 53 4.70 -1.95 -18.05
N LEU A 54 4.94 -0.94 -17.19
CA LEU A 54 4.75 -1.05 -15.75
C LEU A 54 3.27 -1.31 -15.40
N GLU A 55 2.37 -0.54 -16.00
CA GLU A 55 0.91 -0.64 -15.80
C GLU A 55 0.37 -2.01 -16.18
N GLU A 56 0.76 -2.54 -17.35
CA GLU A 56 0.42 -3.91 -17.77
C GLU A 56 0.89 -4.98 -16.77
N ASN A 57 2.10 -4.81 -16.22
CA ASN A 57 2.65 -5.77 -15.27
C ASN A 57 1.81 -5.77 -13.99
N ILE A 58 1.66 -4.62 -13.33
CA ILE A 58 0.94 -4.51 -12.04
C ILE A 58 -0.53 -4.89 -12.20
N CYS A 59 -1.20 -4.46 -13.28
CA CYS A 59 -2.56 -4.87 -13.61
C CYS A 59 -2.72 -6.40 -13.57
N SER A 60 -1.76 -7.10 -14.17
CA SER A 60 -1.79 -8.56 -14.23
C SER A 60 -1.57 -9.25 -12.88
N LEU A 61 -0.87 -8.61 -11.95
CA LEU A 61 -0.59 -9.15 -10.61
C LEU A 61 -1.80 -9.03 -9.67
N GLU A 62 -2.58 -7.96 -9.82
CA GLU A 62 -3.83 -7.75 -9.07
C GLU A 62 -5.06 -8.37 -9.76
N ASN A 63 -4.90 -8.95 -10.96
CA ASN A 63 -5.99 -9.47 -11.79
C ASN A 63 -7.06 -8.42 -12.14
N GLY A 64 -6.66 -7.14 -12.30
CA GLY A 64 -7.51 -6.06 -12.78
C GLY A 64 -7.71 -6.06 -14.30
N GLN A 65 -8.48 -5.09 -14.77
CA GLN A 65 -8.69 -4.86 -16.21
C GLN A 65 -7.85 -3.71 -16.74
N ASP A 66 -7.43 -2.78 -15.84
CA ASP A 66 -6.55 -1.67 -16.17
C ASP A 66 -5.75 -1.25 -14.93
N ALA A 67 -4.62 -0.58 -15.15
CA ALA A 67 -3.80 0.00 -14.09
C ALA A 67 -3.22 1.33 -14.53
N ILE A 68 -3.22 2.30 -13.64
CA ILE A 68 -2.82 3.67 -13.90
C ILE A 68 -1.77 4.08 -12.87
N SER A 69 -0.56 4.42 -13.33
CA SER A 69 0.58 4.80 -12.48
C SER A 69 0.62 6.29 -12.21
N PHE A 70 0.90 6.67 -10.98
CA PHE A 70 0.95 8.05 -10.49
C PHE A 70 2.29 8.39 -9.87
N SER A 71 2.60 9.68 -9.78
CA SER A 71 3.84 10.20 -9.17
C SER A 71 3.97 9.92 -7.66
N SER A 72 2.92 9.48 -7.00
CA SER A 72 2.93 9.05 -5.60
C SER A 72 1.67 8.26 -5.24
N GLY A 73 1.71 7.51 -4.11
CA GLY A 73 0.52 6.86 -3.56
C GLY A 73 -0.60 7.85 -3.22
N LEU A 74 -0.26 9.05 -2.73
CA LEU A 74 -1.26 10.09 -2.46
C LEU A 74 -1.91 10.63 -3.74
N SER A 75 -1.17 10.73 -4.84
CA SER A 75 -1.75 11.09 -6.14
C SER A 75 -2.70 10.02 -6.65
N ALA A 76 -2.38 8.74 -6.42
CA ALA A 76 -3.25 7.61 -6.73
C ALA A 76 -4.57 7.68 -5.93
N ILE A 77 -4.50 7.88 -4.60
CA ILE A 77 -5.67 8.05 -3.73
C ILE A 77 -6.51 9.25 -4.19
N ASN A 78 -5.87 10.40 -4.42
CA ASN A 78 -6.55 11.61 -4.88
C ASN A 78 -7.32 11.38 -6.19
N SER A 79 -6.75 10.64 -7.12
CA SER A 79 -7.39 10.35 -8.42
C SER A 79 -8.62 9.46 -8.29
N VAL A 80 -8.65 8.52 -7.36
CA VAL A 80 -9.86 7.73 -7.05
C VAL A 80 -10.94 8.64 -6.47
N VAL A 81 -10.59 9.55 -5.56
CA VAL A 81 -11.56 10.50 -4.98
C VAL A 81 -12.13 11.46 -6.04
N GLN A 82 -11.32 11.85 -7.03
CA GLN A 82 -11.77 12.72 -8.13
C GLN A 82 -12.74 12.05 -9.12
N LEU A 83 -13.02 10.77 -9.01
CA LEU A 83 -14.11 10.11 -9.76
C LEU A 83 -15.50 10.57 -9.29
N PHE A 84 -15.60 11.22 -8.14
CA PHE A 84 -16.83 11.59 -7.47
C PHE A 84 -17.04 13.10 -7.45
N SER A 85 -18.26 13.50 -7.15
CA SER A 85 -18.71 14.90 -7.29
C SER A 85 -19.00 15.55 -5.93
N THR A 86 -19.12 16.87 -5.94
CA THR A 86 -19.66 17.65 -4.81
C THR A 86 -21.00 17.08 -4.37
N GLY A 87 -21.18 16.90 -3.06
CA GLY A 87 -22.37 16.34 -2.45
C GLY A 87 -22.39 14.82 -2.34
N ASP A 88 -21.44 14.09 -2.95
CA ASP A 88 -21.26 12.66 -2.70
C ASP A 88 -20.69 12.42 -1.30
N HIS A 89 -21.05 11.30 -0.70
CA HIS A 89 -20.54 10.85 0.60
C HIS A 89 -19.60 9.67 0.44
N MET A 90 -18.53 9.67 1.24
CA MET A 90 -17.53 8.60 1.29
C MET A 90 -17.30 8.14 2.72
N ILE A 91 -17.10 6.84 2.88
CA ILE A 91 -16.74 6.22 4.15
C ILE A 91 -15.28 5.81 4.10
N PHE A 92 -14.51 6.19 5.12
CA PHE A 92 -13.08 5.88 5.23
C PHE A 92 -12.78 5.11 6.50
N THR A 93 -11.79 4.22 6.43
CA THR A 93 -11.15 3.66 7.62
C THR A 93 -10.60 4.80 8.49
N ASP A 94 -10.88 4.80 9.78
CA ASP A 94 -10.48 5.89 10.70
C ASP A 94 -8.97 5.89 11.02
N ASN A 95 -8.34 4.73 10.95
CA ASN A 95 -6.92 4.49 11.20
C ASN A 95 -6.16 4.29 9.87
N VAL A 96 -6.18 5.29 9.00
CA VAL A 96 -5.44 5.30 7.73
C VAL A 96 -4.09 6.00 7.87
N TYR A 97 -3.24 5.81 6.88
CA TYR A 97 -2.00 6.57 6.74
C TYR A 97 -2.22 8.08 6.96
N GLY A 98 -1.37 8.71 7.78
CA GLY A 98 -1.51 10.13 8.14
C GLY A 98 -1.54 11.08 6.93
N GLY A 99 -0.88 10.72 5.81
CA GLY A 99 -0.94 11.45 4.55
C GLY A 99 -2.32 11.39 3.90
N THR A 100 -2.97 10.23 3.90
CA THR A 100 -4.34 10.03 3.42
C THR A 100 -5.32 10.87 4.22
N PHE A 101 -5.22 10.81 5.56
CA PHE A 101 -6.04 11.64 6.43
C PHE A 101 -5.86 13.13 6.14
N ARG A 102 -4.61 13.60 6.02
CA ARG A 102 -4.31 15.01 5.71
C ARG A 102 -4.89 15.42 4.36
N LEU A 103 -4.70 14.63 3.30
CA LEU A 103 -5.26 14.89 1.97
C LEU A 103 -6.77 15.09 2.04
N LEU A 104 -7.48 14.15 2.65
CA LEU A 104 -8.93 14.12 2.69
C LEU A 104 -9.50 15.26 3.55
N ASN A 105 -8.93 15.53 4.72
CA ASN A 105 -9.45 16.54 5.65
C ASN A 105 -9.05 17.98 5.33
N THR A 106 -8.00 18.22 4.53
CA THR A 106 -7.54 19.60 4.26
C THR A 106 -7.68 20.02 2.81
N ILE A 107 -7.62 19.09 1.88
CA ILE A 107 -7.71 19.39 0.44
C ILE A 107 -9.09 19.02 -0.09
N ILE A 108 -9.51 17.77 0.11
CA ILE A 108 -10.75 17.24 -0.48
C ILE A 108 -12.00 17.84 0.15
N THR A 109 -11.96 18.23 1.41
CA THR A 109 -13.08 18.97 2.05
C THR A 109 -13.47 20.24 1.30
N LYS A 110 -12.55 20.88 0.57
CA LYS A 110 -12.83 22.06 -0.25
C LYS A 110 -13.78 21.78 -1.43
N TYR A 111 -13.88 20.52 -1.84
CA TYR A 111 -14.78 20.09 -2.92
C TYR A 111 -16.15 19.66 -2.40
N GLN A 112 -16.44 19.87 -1.10
CA GLN A 112 -17.73 19.56 -0.47
C GLN A 112 -18.15 18.10 -0.63
N ILE A 113 -17.17 17.19 -0.60
CA ILE A 113 -17.39 15.75 -0.49
C ILE A 113 -17.57 15.43 1.00
N GLU A 114 -18.70 14.80 1.34
CA GLU A 114 -18.99 14.40 2.70
C GLU A 114 -18.15 13.18 3.10
N GLN A 115 -17.66 13.14 4.35
CA GLN A 115 -16.79 12.09 4.84
C GLN A 115 -17.25 11.52 6.17
N SER A 116 -17.31 10.19 6.27
CA SER A 116 -17.45 9.46 7.53
C SER A 116 -16.20 8.62 7.79
N TRP A 117 -15.68 8.71 9.01
CA TRP A 117 -14.48 7.97 9.45
C TRP A 117 -14.89 6.95 10.49
N VAL A 118 -14.73 5.67 10.19
CA VAL A 118 -15.19 4.57 11.02
C VAL A 118 -14.15 3.49 11.21
N ASP A 119 -14.21 2.77 12.31
CA ASP A 119 -13.46 1.52 12.48
C ASP A 119 -14.06 0.46 11.54
N THR A 120 -13.39 0.22 10.41
CA THR A 120 -13.82 -0.72 9.36
C THR A 120 -13.53 -2.18 9.69
N SER A 121 -12.89 -2.47 10.83
CA SER A 121 -12.75 -3.84 11.33
C SER A 121 -14.09 -4.44 11.79
N ASN A 122 -15.06 -3.57 12.10
CA ASN A 122 -16.43 -3.95 12.39
C ASN A 122 -17.36 -3.47 11.27
N VAL A 123 -17.83 -4.40 10.47
CA VAL A 123 -18.71 -4.13 9.31
C VAL A 123 -19.98 -3.36 9.69
N ASN A 124 -20.53 -3.56 10.92
CA ASN A 124 -21.70 -2.82 11.37
C ASN A 124 -21.47 -1.31 11.47
N ASN A 125 -20.24 -0.87 11.74
CA ASN A 125 -19.93 0.55 11.74
C ASN A 125 -20.04 1.16 10.32
N ILE A 126 -19.65 0.39 9.30
CA ILE A 126 -19.80 0.79 7.90
C ILE A 126 -21.29 0.89 7.54
N VAL A 127 -22.06 -0.17 7.86
CA VAL A 127 -23.52 -0.20 7.59
C VAL A 127 -24.21 1.01 8.23
N SER A 128 -23.87 1.34 9.47
CA SER A 128 -24.45 2.48 10.19
C SER A 128 -24.05 3.84 9.63
N ALA A 129 -22.93 3.92 8.92
CA ALA A 129 -22.43 5.15 8.31
C ALA A 129 -22.93 5.38 6.87
N ILE A 130 -23.57 4.38 6.24
CA ILE A 130 -24.09 4.50 4.87
C ILE A 130 -25.26 5.51 4.85
N LYS A 131 -25.21 6.43 3.89
CA LYS A 131 -26.24 7.42 3.57
C LYS A 131 -26.74 7.21 2.13
N ASP A 132 -27.83 7.85 1.75
CA ASP A 132 -28.39 7.76 0.39
C ASP A 132 -27.43 8.26 -0.70
N ASN A 133 -26.58 9.23 -0.35
CA ASN A 133 -25.54 9.78 -1.22
C ASN A 133 -24.16 9.11 -1.05
N THR A 134 -24.04 7.98 -0.36
CA THR A 134 -22.78 7.24 -0.25
C THR A 134 -22.40 6.62 -1.60
N LYS A 135 -21.16 6.89 -2.07
CA LYS A 135 -20.66 6.42 -3.36
C LYS A 135 -19.41 5.57 -3.25
N LEU A 136 -18.63 5.75 -2.18
CA LEU A 136 -17.36 5.04 -1.99
C LEU A 136 -17.18 4.60 -0.54
N ILE A 137 -16.67 3.38 -0.36
CA ILE A 137 -16.05 2.91 0.87
C ILE A 137 -14.57 2.72 0.58
N PHE A 138 -13.70 3.45 1.29
CA PHE A 138 -12.25 3.39 1.17
C PHE A 138 -11.67 2.67 2.39
N ILE A 139 -10.99 1.56 2.14
CA ILE A 139 -10.41 0.70 3.17
C ILE A 139 -8.89 0.72 3.07
N GLU A 140 -8.19 0.78 4.20
CA GLU A 140 -6.78 0.43 4.33
C GLU A 140 -6.67 -0.84 5.18
N SER A 141 -6.15 -1.94 4.62
CA SER A 141 -6.09 -3.22 5.33
C SER A 141 -4.86 -4.04 4.93
N PRO A 142 -3.94 -4.33 5.89
CA PRO A 142 -3.90 -3.87 7.29
C PRO A 142 -3.72 -2.37 7.44
N THR A 143 -4.24 -1.79 8.54
CA THR A 143 -4.10 -0.36 8.82
C THR A 143 -2.70 0.01 9.29
N ASN A 144 -2.29 1.24 9.05
CA ASN A 144 -1.03 1.81 9.52
C ASN A 144 -1.31 2.79 10.68
N PRO A 145 -0.76 2.60 11.90
CA PRO A 145 0.25 1.60 12.27
C PRO A 145 -0.29 0.38 13.03
N MET A 146 -1.59 0.28 13.28
CA MET A 146 -2.16 -0.66 14.26
C MET A 146 -2.35 -2.09 13.73
N MET A 147 -2.10 -2.34 12.43
CA MET A 147 -2.26 -3.66 11.79
C MET A 147 -3.67 -4.25 11.91
N THR A 148 -4.70 -3.41 12.06
CA THR A 148 -6.09 -3.82 12.09
C THR A 148 -6.55 -4.22 10.69
N LEU A 149 -7.35 -5.27 10.58
CA LEU A 149 -7.87 -5.76 9.30
C LEU A 149 -9.34 -5.43 9.13
N SER A 150 -9.71 -5.20 7.87
CA SER A 150 -11.10 -5.13 7.42
C SER A 150 -11.43 -6.38 6.62
N ASP A 151 -12.60 -6.98 6.83
CA ASP A 151 -13.09 -8.10 6.00
C ASP A 151 -13.53 -7.54 4.63
N ILE A 152 -12.60 -7.55 3.67
CA ILE A 152 -12.78 -6.93 2.36
C ILE A 152 -13.96 -7.57 1.62
N ARG A 153 -14.10 -8.89 1.66
CA ARG A 153 -15.19 -9.62 0.98
C ARG A 153 -16.55 -9.16 1.52
N SER A 154 -16.73 -9.25 2.83
CA SER A 154 -17.99 -8.86 3.46
C SER A 154 -18.36 -7.39 3.22
N ILE A 155 -17.36 -6.50 3.21
CA ILE A 155 -17.58 -5.08 2.92
C ILE A 155 -17.98 -4.86 1.47
N CYS A 156 -17.33 -5.54 0.52
CA CYS A 156 -17.67 -5.45 -0.90
C CYS A 156 -19.10 -5.95 -1.16
N ASP A 157 -19.49 -7.07 -0.56
CA ASP A 157 -20.83 -7.63 -0.74
C ASP A 157 -21.90 -6.63 -0.25
N ILE A 158 -21.74 -6.05 0.93
CA ILE A 158 -22.66 -5.03 1.50
C ILE A 158 -22.67 -3.73 0.68
N ALA A 159 -21.53 -3.29 0.20
CA ALA A 159 -21.41 -2.08 -0.59
C ALA A 159 -22.11 -2.23 -1.96
N HIS A 160 -21.86 -3.35 -2.63
CA HIS A 160 -22.42 -3.62 -3.96
C HIS A 160 -23.95 -3.82 -3.93
N ASP A 161 -24.50 -4.41 -2.88
CA ASP A 161 -25.95 -4.50 -2.69
C ASP A 161 -26.65 -3.12 -2.66
N LYS A 162 -25.88 -2.07 -2.40
CA LYS A 162 -26.34 -0.67 -2.36
C LYS A 162 -25.80 0.20 -3.52
N GLY A 163 -25.10 -0.41 -4.49
CA GLY A 163 -24.49 0.31 -5.61
C GLY A 163 -23.32 1.22 -5.21
N ILE A 164 -22.65 0.91 -4.08
CA ILE A 164 -21.51 1.66 -3.55
C ILE A 164 -20.21 0.98 -4.00
N LEU A 165 -19.24 1.74 -4.46
CA LEU A 165 -17.92 1.24 -4.87
C LEU A 165 -16.99 1.04 -3.68
N VAL A 166 -16.02 0.12 -3.82
CA VAL A 166 -15.02 -0.15 -2.79
C VAL A 166 -13.61 0.04 -3.34
N ALA A 167 -12.83 0.88 -2.65
CA ALA A 167 -11.40 1.05 -2.90
C ALA A 167 -10.60 0.50 -1.71
N VAL A 168 -9.53 -0.23 -2.01
CA VAL A 168 -8.65 -0.82 -1.00
C VAL A 168 -7.22 -0.35 -1.20
N ASP A 169 -6.65 0.32 -0.22
CA ASP A 169 -5.21 0.54 -0.14
C ASP A 169 -4.55 -0.77 0.34
N ASN A 170 -3.89 -1.45 -0.59
CA ASN A 170 -3.25 -2.75 -0.41
C ASN A 170 -1.71 -2.64 -0.27
N THR A 171 -1.22 -1.46 0.06
CA THR A 171 0.23 -1.16 0.09
C THR A 171 1.01 -2.11 1.00
N PHE A 172 0.47 -2.50 2.18
CA PHE A 172 1.19 -3.35 3.14
C PHE A 172 1.31 -4.81 2.71
N MET A 173 0.36 -5.33 1.95
CA MET A 173 0.36 -6.74 1.56
C MET A 173 0.97 -6.97 0.18
N SER A 174 0.98 -5.95 -0.67
CA SER A 174 1.28 -6.09 -2.10
C SER A 174 0.36 -7.11 -2.80
N PRO A 175 0.36 -7.22 -4.13
CA PRO A 175 -0.43 -8.25 -4.82
C PRO A 175 0.06 -9.68 -4.51
N TYR A 176 1.20 -9.83 -3.85
CA TYR A 176 1.72 -11.14 -3.49
C TYR A 176 0.89 -11.83 -2.39
N PHE A 177 0.51 -11.10 -1.32
CA PHE A 177 -0.23 -11.69 -0.20
C PHE A 177 -1.70 -11.31 -0.16
N GLN A 178 -2.14 -10.31 -0.89
CA GLN A 178 -3.55 -9.93 -0.92
C GLN A 178 -3.91 -9.35 -2.29
N ARG A 179 -5.01 -9.81 -2.87
CA ARG A 179 -5.53 -9.36 -4.18
C ARG A 179 -6.98 -8.92 -4.03
N PRO A 180 -7.21 -7.66 -3.63
CA PRO A 180 -8.55 -7.17 -3.29
C PRO A 180 -9.56 -7.23 -4.45
N ILE A 181 -9.12 -7.18 -5.72
CA ILE A 181 -10.03 -7.39 -6.87
C ILE A 181 -10.71 -8.77 -6.79
N GLU A 182 -9.96 -9.81 -6.41
CA GLU A 182 -10.49 -11.17 -6.24
C GLU A 182 -11.48 -11.26 -5.05
N LEU A 183 -11.35 -10.34 -4.09
CA LEU A 183 -12.22 -10.21 -2.93
C LEU A 183 -13.44 -9.31 -3.21
N GLY A 184 -13.54 -8.71 -4.39
CA GLY A 184 -14.67 -7.90 -4.80
C GLY A 184 -14.39 -6.42 -5.02
N ALA A 185 -13.26 -5.87 -4.54
CA ALA A 185 -12.94 -4.46 -4.65
C ALA A 185 -13.01 -3.93 -6.11
N ASP A 186 -13.44 -2.70 -6.26
CA ASP A 186 -13.52 -2.01 -7.55
C ASP A 186 -12.21 -1.30 -7.91
N PHE A 187 -11.49 -0.84 -6.88
CA PHE A 187 -10.18 -0.22 -7.02
C PHE A 187 -9.20 -0.80 -6.00
N VAL A 188 -7.98 -1.07 -6.45
CA VAL A 188 -6.86 -1.38 -5.58
C VAL A 188 -5.81 -0.30 -5.73
N ILE A 189 -5.31 0.20 -4.61
CA ILE A 189 -4.32 1.26 -4.57
C ILE A 189 -3.05 0.73 -3.94
N HIS A 190 -1.91 1.09 -4.52
CA HIS A 190 -0.61 0.88 -3.90
C HIS A 190 0.24 2.15 -3.95
N SER A 191 0.92 2.44 -2.88
CA SER A 191 2.16 3.20 -2.95
C SER A 191 3.24 2.27 -3.50
N THR A 192 3.61 2.43 -4.78
CA THR A 192 4.70 1.63 -5.38
C THR A 192 6.05 1.90 -4.74
N THR A 193 6.17 3.01 -4.02
CA THR A 193 7.29 3.40 -3.15
C THR A 193 7.71 2.28 -2.17
N LYS A 194 6.74 1.41 -1.76
CA LYS A 194 6.89 0.41 -0.70
C LYS A 194 7.32 -0.94 -1.28
N TYR A 195 6.70 -2.03 -0.91
CA TYR A 195 7.07 -3.40 -1.31
C TYR A 195 7.16 -3.61 -2.83
N ILE A 196 6.35 -2.92 -3.63
CA ILE A 196 6.38 -3.09 -5.10
C ILE A 196 7.74 -2.71 -5.65
N ASN A 197 8.25 -1.52 -5.33
CA ASN A 197 9.62 -1.14 -5.66
C ASN A 197 10.64 -1.80 -4.72
N GLY A 198 10.49 -1.65 -3.41
CA GLY A 198 11.23 -2.36 -2.40
C GLY A 198 12.71 -2.01 -2.24
N HIS A 199 13.18 -0.89 -2.82
CA HIS A 199 14.60 -0.51 -2.81
C HIS A 199 14.85 0.93 -2.32
N SER A 200 13.84 1.57 -1.72
CA SER A 200 13.93 2.91 -1.10
C SER A 200 14.45 4.04 -2.01
N ASP A 201 14.33 3.90 -3.32
CA ASP A 201 14.91 4.77 -4.35
C ASP A 201 13.88 5.39 -5.31
N VAL A 202 12.57 5.06 -5.17
CA VAL A 202 11.48 5.58 -6.01
C VAL A 202 10.30 6.01 -5.17
N ILE A 203 9.68 7.12 -5.54
CA ILE A 203 8.34 7.51 -5.09
C ILE A 203 7.35 7.29 -6.23
N GLY A 204 6.26 6.56 -5.96
CA GLY A 204 5.23 6.30 -6.95
C GLY A 204 3.95 5.75 -6.35
N GLY A 205 2.91 5.68 -7.17
CA GLY A 205 1.63 5.10 -6.83
C GLY A 205 0.99 4.43 -8.03
N VAL A 206 0.02 3.58 -7.80
CA VAL A 206 -0.78 2.95 -8.85
C VAL A 206 -2.20 2.70 -8.36
N VAL A 207 -3.17 2.87 -9.25
CA VAL A 207 -4.54 2.39 -9.07
C VAL A 207 -4.78 1.28 -10.08
N ILE A 208 -5.29 0.16 -9.60
CA ILE A 208 -5.79 -0.93 -10.44
C ILE A 208 -7.31 -0.88 -10.42
N ALA A 209 -7.93 -0.82 -11.59
CA ALA A 209 -9.37 -0.80 -11.78
C ALA A 209 -9.90 -2.18 -12.14
N LYS A 210 -11.03 -2.57 -11.55
CA LYS A 210 -11.73 -3.82 -11.85
C LYS A 210 -12.32 -3.83 -13.25
N THR A 211 -12.67 -2.66 -13.80
CA THR A 211 -13.26 -2.52 -15.14
C THR A 211 -12.48 -1.53 -16.00
N LYS A 212 -12.54 -1.70 -17.32
CA LYS A 212 -11.93 -0.76 -18.27
C LYS A 212 -12.54 0.62 -18.20
N GLU A 213 -13.85 0.72 -17.98
CA GLU A 213 -14.54 2.01 -17.85
C GLU A 213 -13.94 2.89 -16.76
N TYR A 214 -13.68 2.32 -15.59
CA TYR A 214 -13.01 3.05 -14.50
C TYR A 214 -11.55 3.34 -14.82
N GLY A 215 -10.88 2.43 -15.52
CA GLY A 215 -9.51 2.64 -16.01
C GLY A 215 -9.43 3.88 -16.92
N GLU A 216 -10.31 3.98 -17.91
CA GLU A 216 -10.37 5.13 -18.84
C GLU A 216 -10.64 6.45 -18.11
N LYS A 217 -11.57 6.47 -17.14
CA LYS A 217 -11.82 7.66 -16.30
C LYS A 217 -10.60 8.07 -15.50
N LEU A 218 -9.88 7.11 -14.92
CA LEU A 218 -8.65 7.37 -14.16
C LEU A 218 -7.50 7.84 -15.06
N HIS A 219 -7.34 7.29 -16.26
CA HIS A 219 -6.38 7.78 -17.26
C HIS A 219 -6.69 9.23 -17.65
N TYR A 220 -7.95 9.57 -17.85
CA TYR A 220 -8.36 10.94 -18.14
C TYR A 220 -8.01 11.90 -17.00
N ILE A 221 -8.26 11.51 -15.74
CA ILE A 221 -7.89 12.29 -14.55
C ILE A 221 -6.36 12.42 -14.47
N GLN A 222 -5.61 11.32 -14.63
CA GLN A 222 -4.15 11.30 -14.61
C GLN A 222 -3.58 12.31 -15.63
N MET A 223 -4.04 12.25 -16.88
CA MET A 223 -3.61 13.12 -17.96
C MET A 223 -3.96 14.60 -17.67
N SER A 224 -5.18 14.87 -17.19
CA SER A 224 -5.70 16.21 -16.96
C SER A 224 -5.04 16.90 -15.76
N VAL A 225 -4.85 16.18 -14.66
CA VAL A 225 -4.17 16.67 -13.44
C VAL A 225 -2.65 16.69 -13.61
N GLY A 226 -2.11 15.78 -14.44
CA GLY A 226 -0.69 15.72 -14.74
C GLY A 226 0.15 14.98 -13.70
N ALA A 227 -0.45 14.22 -12.80
CA ALA A 227 0.25 13.49 -11.73
C ALA A 227 0.91 12.18 -12.21
N VAL A 228 1.69 12.26 -13.29
CA VAL A 228 2.35 11.12 -13.93
C VAL A 228 3.74 10.87 -13.34
N PRO A 229 4.19 9.60 -13.19
CA PRO A 229 5.56 9.28 -12.83
C PRO A 229 6.51 9.47 -14.02
N GLY A 230 7.77 9.75 -13.74
CA GLY A 230 8.82 9.79 -14.76
C GLY A 230 9.11 8.42 -15.37
N PRO A 231 9.55 8.34 -16.65
CA PRO A 231 9.87 7.06 -17.28
C PRO A 231 10.97 6.29 -16.55
N PHE A 232 11.95 6.95 -15.97
CA PHE A 232 13.02 6.32 -15.19
C PHE A 232 12.47 5.65 -13.92
N ASP A 233 11.58 6.32 -13.19
CA ASP A 233 10.94 5.76 -11.99
C ASP A 233 10.06 4.56 -12.35
N CYS A 234 9.35 4.62 -13.48
CA CYS A 234 8.59 3.48 -14.00
C CYS A 234 9.49 2.28 -14.30
N TRP A 235 10.64 2.53 -14.93
CA TRP A 235 11.61 1.48 -15.26
C TRP A 235 12.24 0.86 -14.02
N LEU A 236 12.64 1.66 -13.02
CA LEU A 236 13.16 1.17 -11.74
C LEU A 236 12.13 0.29 -11.03
N THR A 237 10.88 0.76 -10.93
CA THR A 237 9.78 0.01 -10.33
C THR A 237 9.56 -1.32 -11.06
N GLN A 238 9.51 -1.30 -12.40
CA GLN A 238 9.32 -2.51 -13.19
C GLN A 238 10.48 -3.50 -13.05
N ARG A 239 11.73 -3.00 -12.97
CA ARG A 239 12.91 -3.82 -12.70
C ARG A 239 12.79 -4.50 -11.33
N SER A 240 12.33 -3.77 -10.33
CA SER A 240 12.17 -4.25 -8.95
C SER A 240 11.05 -5.28 -8.78
N ILE A 241 9.96 -5.15 -9.52
CA ILE A 241 8.83 -6.12 -9.52
C ILE A 241 9.31 -7.52 -9.89
N LYS A 242 10.33 -7.67 -10.73
CA LYS A 242 10.88 -8.99 -11.13
C LYS A 242 11.33 -9.84 -9.95
N THR A 243 11.67 -9.23 -8.82
CA THR A 243 12.07 -9.92 -7.58
C THR A 243 11.00 -9.89 -6.49
N LEU A 244 9.82 -9.32 -6.75
CA LEU A 244 8.75 -9.23 -5.75
C LEU A 244 8.40 -10.61 -5.17
N HIS A 245 8.27 -11.63 -6.03
CA HIS A 245 7.95 -13.00 -5.65
C HIS A 245 9.06 -13.72 -4.87
N LEU A 246 10.27 -13.17 -4.81
CA LEU A 246 11.38 -13.64 -3.97
C LEU A 246 11.47 -12.84 -2.67
N ARG A 247 11.22 -11.53 -2.74
CA ARG A 247 11.32 -10.63 -1.59
C ARG A 247 10.18 -10.86 -0.59
N MET A 248 8.94 -10.94 -1.07
CA MET A 248 7.77 -11.07 -0.19
C MET A 248 7.79 -12.32 0.71
N PRO A 249 8.12 -13.53 0.23
CA PRO A 249 8.31 -14.69 1.09
C PRO A 249 9.38 -14.48 2.18
N ARG A 250 10.53 -13.87 1.83
CA ARG A 250 11.60 -13.60 2.80
C ARG A 250 11.17 -12.56 3.83
N HIS A 251 10.48 -11.48 3.40
CA HIS A 251 9.87 -10.51 4.32
C HIS A 251 8.92 -11.19 5.31
N ASN A 252 8.02 -12.05 4.82
CA ASN A 252 7.08 -12.78 5.67
C ASN A 252 7.76 -13.74 6.65
N GLU A 253 8.76 -14.47 6.19
CA GLU A 253 9.57 -15.38 7.05
C GLU A 253 10.24 -14.58 8.17
N ASN A 254 10.95 -13.50 7.83
CA ASN A 254 11.63 -12.64 8.79
C ASN A 254 10.62 -11.96 9.72
N GLY A 255 9.54 -11.43 9.18
CA GLY A 255 8.46 -10.81 9.97
C GLY A 255 7.89 -11.76 11.02
N MET A 256 7.63 -13.02 10.64
CA MET A 256 7.14 -14.03 11.58
C MET A 256 8.16 -14.38 12.66
N LYS A 257 9.45 -14.57 12.30
CA LYS A 257 10.53 -14.88 13.27
C LYS A 257 10.69 -13.73 14.27
N VAL A 258 10.78 -12.51 13.77
CA VAL A 258 10.90 -11.30 14.60
C VAL A 258 9.67 -11.10 15.49
N ALA A 259 8.46 -11.26 14.96
CA ALA A 259 7.23 -11.11 15.76
C ALA A 259 7.17 -12.14 16.90
N LYS A 260 7.49 -13.40 16.64
CA LYS A 260 7.54 -14.46 17.67
C LYS A 260 8.60 -14.20 18.72
N PHE A 261 9.73 -13.61 18.36
CA PHE A 261 10.76 -13.21 19.32
C PHE A 261 10.26 -12.07 20.20
N LEU A 262 9.70 -11.01 19.60
CA LEU A 262 9.21 -9.83 20.33
C LEU A 262 8.03 -10.16 21.25
N GLU A 263 7.14 -11.08 20.84
CA GLU A 263 5.97 -11.49 21.64
C GLU A 263 6.36 -12.09 22.99
N LYS A 264 7.55 -12.72 23.10
CA LYS A 264 8.03 -13.34 24.32
C LYS A 264 8.63 -12.34 25.31
N SER A 265 8.90 -11.12 24.90
CA SER A 265 9.57 -10.12 25.73
C SER A 265 8.59 -9.47 26.71
N ALA A 266 8.88 -9.61 28.02
CA ALA A 266 8.13 -8.91 29.08
C ALA A 266 8.29 -7.36 29.04
N LYS A 267 9.24 -6.85 28.25
CA LYS A 267 9.48 -5.41 28.07
C LYS A 267 8.55 -4.76 27.07
N ILE A 268 7.82 -5.57 26.28
CA ILE A 268 6.84 -5.13 25.27
C ILE A 268 5.44 -5.28 25.86
N LYS A 269 4.74 -4.17 26.03
CA LYS A 269 3.37 -4.17 26.54
C LYS A 269 2.38 -4.82 25.59
N LYS A 270 2.54 -4.56 24.30
CA LYS A 270 1.66 -5.10 23.25
C LYS A 270 2.40 -5.17 21.91
N ILE A 271 2.13 -6.23 21.17
CA ILE A 271 2.58 -6.41 19.80
C ILE A 271 1.37 -6.50 18.87
N TYR A 272 1.50 -5.93 17.67
CA TYR A 272 0.49 -5.93 16.63
C TYR A 272 1.11 -6.55 15.37
N TYR A 273 0.75 -7.79 15.09
CA TYR A 273 1.15 -8.51 13.89
C TYR A 273 0.09 -9.58 13.55
N PRO A 274 -0.58 -9.50 12.40
CA PRO A 274 -1.70 -10.39 12.07
C PRO A 274 -1.35 -11.87 12.01
N GLY A 275 -0.06 -12.21 11.84
CA GLY A 275 0.43 -13.59 11.82
C GLY A 275 0.50 -14.28 13.19
N LEU A 276 0.45 -13.55 14.30
CA LEU A 276 0.45 -14.13 15.65
C LEU A 276 -0.95 -14.59 16.04
N THR A 277 -1.02 -15.72 16.75
CA THR A 277 -2.30 -16.23 17.28
C THR A 277 -2.91 -15.33 18.36
N SER A 278 -2.10 -14.49 18.98
CA SER A 278 -2.52 -13.46 19.93
C SER A 278 -3.20 -12.24 19.25
N HIS A 279 -3.05 -12.09 17.93
CA HIS A 279 -3.73 -11.03 17.21
C HIS A 279 -5.23 -11.34 17.06
N PRO A 280 -6.14 -10.40 17.44
CA PRO A 280 -7.58 -10.68 17.49
C PRO A 280 -8.19 -11.07 16.13
N GLN A 281 -7.54 -10.69 15.02
CA GLN A 281 -8.02 -10.97 13.68
C GLN A 281 -7.11 -11.97 12.91
N ASN A 282 -6.36 -12.81 13.64
CA ASN A 282 -5.48 -13.82 13.01
C ASN A 282 -6.24 -14.76 12.06
N GLU A 283 -7.46 -15.18 12.43
CA GLU A 283 -8.27 -16.05 11.57
C GLU A 283 -8.74 -15.34 10.28
N LEU A 284 -9.09 -14.06 10.36
CA LEU A 284 -9.39 -13.25 9.17
C LEU A 284 -8.14 -13.12 8.30
N ALA A 285 -6.98 -12.84 8.90
CA ALA A 285 -5.71 -12.75 8.17
C ALA A 285 -5.40 -14.04 7.41
N LYS A 286 -5.51 -15.20 8.03
CA LYS A 286 -5.31 -16.51 7.39
C LYS A 286 -6.25 -16.77 6.21
N LYS A 287 -7.48 -16.25 6.27
CA LYS A 287 -8.48 -16.42 5.21
C LYS A 287 -8.29 -15.46 4.05
N GLN A 288 -7.84 -14.23 4.32
CA GLN A 288 -7.82 -13.12 3.36
C GLN A 288 -6.44 -12.88 2.76
N GLN A 289 -5.38 -13.07 3.55
CA GLN A 289 -4.00 -12.78 3.16
C GLN A 289 -3.33 -14.08 2.69
N LEU A 290 -3.41 -14.33 1.39
CA LEU A 290 -2.96 -15.58 0.78
C LEU A 290 -1.89 -15.30 -0.28
N ASP A 291 -0.81 -16.08 -0.25
CA ASP A 291 0.19 -16.10 -1.29
C ASP A 291 -0.39 -16.64 -2.63
N PRO A 292 0.37 -16.63 -3.73
CA PRO A 292 -0.11 -17.16 -5.01
C PRO A 292 -0.41 -18.67 -5.06
N ASN A 293 -0.03 -19.42 -4.01
CA ASN A 293 -0.33 -20.84 -3.87
C ASN A 293 -1.53 -21.10 -2.94
N GLY A 294 -2.09 -20.03 -2.33
CA GLY A 294 -3.19 -20.13 -1.38
C GLY A 294 -2.75 -20.32 0.08
N GLU A 295 -1.45 -20.19 0.37
CA GLU A 295 -0.93 -20.28 1.73
C GLU A 295 -1.00 -18.94 2.45
N PRO A 296 -1.36 -18.89 3.75
CA PRO A 296 -1.41 -17.66 4.51
C PRO A 296 -0.05 -16.95 4.59
N GLY A 297 -0.07 -15.61 4.41
CA GLY A 297 1.11 -14.78 4.57
C GLY A 297 0.74 -13.41 5.13
N PHE A 298 1.55 -12.88 6.03
CA PHE A 298 1.19 -11.73 6.87
C PHE A 298 2.10 -10.51 6.66
N GLY A 299 3.01 -10.60 5.66
CA GLY A 299 3.99 -9.55 5.39
C GLY A 299 5.02 -9.38 6.51
N ALA A 300 5.56 -8.17 6.64
CA ALA A 300 6.66 -7.90 7.56
C ALA A 300 6.51 -6.57 8.33
N MET A 301 5.29 -6.06 8.42
CA MET A 301 4.98 -4.87 9.22
C MET A 301 4.58 -5.29 10.64
N ILE A 302 5.32 -4.81 11.64
CA ILE A 302 5.08 -5.12 13.05
C ILE A 302 5.00 -3.80 13.82
N SER A 303 4.03 -3.66 14.71
CA SER A 303 4.06 -2.57 15.69
C SER A 303 4.17 -3.11 17.11
N ILE A 304 4.97 -2.42 17.93
CA ILE A 304 5.19 -2.74 19.36
C ILE A 304 4.92 -1.51 20.21
N ASP A 305 4.34 -1.71 21.38
CA ASP A 305 4.14 -0.67 22.37
C ASP A 305 5.11 -0.85 23.54
N LEU A 306 6.03 0.10 23.71
CA LEU A 306 7.00 0.16 24.79
C LEU A 306 6.53 1.09 25.95
N GLU A 307 5.25 1.48 25.97
CA GLU A 307 4.57 2.30 26.98
C GLU A 307 4.91 3.78 26.95
N THR A 308 6.18 4.14 26.93
CA THR A 308 6.63 5.54 27.05
C THR A 308 7.54 5.96 25.89
N LEU A 309 7.54 7.27 25.63
CA LEU A 309 8.44 7.88 24.64
C LEU A 309 9.92 7.62 24.98
N ASP A 310 10.29 7.73 26.27
CA ASP A 310 11.68 7.56 26.71
C ASP A 310 12.19 6.14 26.43
N ARG A 311 11.37 5.12 26.70
CA ARG A 311 11.72 3.72 26.38
C ARG A 311 11.82 3.53 24.87
N ALA A 312 10.88 4.07 24.10
CA ALA A 312 10.92 4.00 22.63
C ALA A 312 12.17 4.69 22.07
N ALA A 313 12.53 5.88 22.60
CA ALA A 313 13.73 6.61 22.18
C ALA A 313 15.03 5.85 22.54
N MET A 314 15.12 5.28 23.75
CA MET A 314 16.27 4.48 24.17
C MET A 314 16.42 3.23 23.34
N PHE A 315 15.32 2.53 23.05
CA PHE A 315 15.28 1.37 22.15
C PHE A 315 15.81 1.74 20.77
N CYS A 316 15.28 2.78 20.12
CA CYS A 316 15.73 3.21 18.80
C CYS A 316 17.21 3.62 18.78
N LYS A 317 17.71 4.27 19.83
CA LYS A 317 19.12 4.69 19.93
C LYS A 317 20.10 3.52 19.94
N ASN A 318 19.69 2.38 20.51
CA ASN A 318 20.54 1.18 20.64
C ASN A 318 20.30 0.14 19.54
N LEU A 319 19.36 0.39 18.65
CA LEU A 319 19.05 -0.49 17.52
C LEU A 319 19.98 -0.17 16.34
N LYS A 320 20.85 -1.13 15.95
CA LYS A 320 21.92 -0.87 14.97
C LYS A 320 21.55 -1.19 13.50
N ILE A 321 20.77 -2.25 13.27
CA ILE A 321 20.44 -2.69 11.90
C ILE A 321 19.21 -1.93 11.39
N PHE A 322 18.19 -1.78 12.22
CA PHE A 322 17.00 -1.04 11.83
C PHE A 322 17.29 0.46 11.79
N THR A 323 17.16 1.08 10.64
CA THR A 323 17.32 2.52 10.49
C THR A 323 16.07 3.26 10.96
N LEU A 324 16.23 4.26 11.85
CA LEU A 324 15.14 5.16 12.24
C LEU A 324 14.81 6.09 11.08
N ALA A 325 13.76 5.78 10.35
CA ALA A 325 13.34 6.53 9.16
C ALA A 325 11.84 6.36 8.90
N GLU A 326 11.26 7.29 8.15
CA GLU A 326 9.96 7.08 7.53
C GLU A 326 10.09 6.09 6.37
N SER A 327 8.97 5.64 5.83
CA SER A 327 8.84 4.62 4.81
C SER A 327 8.76 3.19 5.38
N LEU A 328 8.72 2.21 4.49
CA LEU A 328 8.59 0.78 4.79
C LEU A 328 8.74 -0.06 3.51
N GLY A 329 8.85 -1.37 3.68
CA GLY A 329 8.78 -2.33 2.57
C GLY A 329 10.04 -2.38 1.71
N GLY A 330 11.12 -1.71 2.11
CA GLY A 330 12.44 -1.85 1.53
C GLY A 330 13.09 -3.18 1.91
N VAL A 331 14.12 -3.58 1.15
CA VAL A 331 14.96 -4.76 1.48
C VAL A 331 15.71 -4.59 2.80
N GLU A 332 15.97 -3.34 3.19
CA GLU A 332 16.53 -2.96 4.48
C GLU A 332 15.45 -2.82 5.55
N SER A 333 15.80 -3.14 6.80
CA SER A 333 14.91 -2.97 7.96
C SER A 333 14.85 -1.52 8.43
N LEU A 334 13.62 -1.02 8.60
CA LEU A 334 13.34 0.33 9.08
C LEU A 334 12.51 0.31 10.37
N ILE A 335 12.65 1.34 11.19
CA ILE A 335 11.81 1.60 12.35
C ILE A 335 11.34 3.05 12.34
N CYS A 336 10.10 3.29 12.72
CA CYS A 336 9.61 4.66 12.91
C CYS A 336 8.76 4.77 14.18
N HIS A 337 8.64 6.02 14.67
CA HIS A 337 7.81 6.39 15.81
C HIS A 337 6.54 7.09 15.29
N PRO A 338 5.39 6.40 15.17
CA PRO A 338 4.21 6.96 14.51
C PRO A 338 3.75 8.29 15.11
N ALA A 339 3.72 8.42 16.44
CA ALA A 339 3.20 9.61 17.10
C ALA A 339 4.00 10.88 16.82
N LYS A 340 5.31 10.79 16.53
CA LYS A 340 6.19 11.94 16.24
C LYS A 340 6.57 12.07 14.77
N MET A 341 6.29 11.05 13.95
CA MET A 341 6.67 10.99 12.53
C MET A 341 5.42 10.89 11.65
N THR A 342 5.02 9.68 11.26
CA THR A 342 4.00 9.43 10.23
C THR A 342 2.59 9.91 10.60
N HIS A 343 2.24 10.00 11.89
CA HIS A 343 0.93 10.37 12.41
C HIS A 343 0.95 11.64 13.31
N ALA A 344 2.02 12.41 13.27
CA ALA A 344 2.14 13.64 14.04
C ALA A 344 1.01 14.66 13.75
N SER A 345 0.52 14.67 12.51
CA SER A 345 -0.55 15.57 12.06
C SER A 345 -1.94 15.25 12.62
N LEU A 346 -2.16 14.07 13.23
CA LEU A 346 -3.47 13.69 13.78
C LEU A 346 -3.85 14.39 15.11
N GLY A 347 -2.90 15.04 15.80
CA GLY A 347 -3.14 15.57 17.14
C GLY A 347 -3.20 14.47 18.23
N ALA A 348 -2.92 14.85 19.48
CA ALA A 348 -2.77 13.89 20.59
C ALA A 348 -4.07 13.14 20.93
N GLU A 349 -5.22 13.83 20.95
CA GLU A 349 -6.52 13.23 21.28
C GLU A 349 -6.93 12.15 20.27
N LYS A 350 -6.79 12.43 18.97
CA LYS A 350 -7.10 11.48 17.93
C LYS A 350 -6.17 10.27 17.97
N ARG A 351 -4.86 10.48 18.17
CA ARG A 351 -3.91 9.38 18.36
C ARG A 351 -4.29 8.48 19.54
N LYS A 352 -4.65 9.08 20.69
CA LYS A 352 -5.11 8.32 21.86
C LYS A 352 -6.36 7.50 21.57
N LYS A 353 -7.34 8.07 20.85
CA LYS A 353 -8.57 7.37 20.44
C LYS A 353 -8.27 6.17 19.52
N LEU A 354 -7.28 6.29 18.66
CA LEU A 354 -6.83 5.24 17.73
C LEU A 354 -5.87 4.23 18.39
N GLY A 355 -5.52 4.39 19.68
CA GLY A 355 -4.60 3.51 20.39
C GLY A 355 -3.11 3.74 20.05
N ILE A 356 -2.77 4.85 19.39
CA ILE A 356 -1.39 5.21 19.06
C ILE A 356 -0.76 5.89 20.27
N SER A 357 -0.07 5.09 21.10
CA SER A 357 0.63 5.56 22.30
C SER A 357 1.93 6.30 21.96
N ASP A 358 2.46 7.04 22.92
CA ASP A 358 3.79 7.68 22.78
C ASP A 358 4.94 6.67 22.87
N GLY A 359 4.69 5.42 23.28
CA GLY A 359 5.65 4.31 23.25
C GLY A 359 5.55 3.42 22.02
N LEU A 360 4.63 3.72 21.07
CA LEU A 360 4.41 2.89 19.89
C LEU A 360 5.53 3.07 18.88
N LEU A 361 6.11 1.95 18.46
CA LEU A 361 7.07 1.86 17.35
C LEU A 361 6.52 0.94 16.26
N ARG A 362 6.77 1.28 15.00
CA ARG A 362 6.45 0.44 13.85
C ARG A 362 7.75 0.00 13.17
N LEU A 363 7.93 -1.31 13.06
CA LEU A 363 9.04 -1.96 12.38
C LEU A 363 8.58 -2.36 10.97
N SER A 364 9.42 -2.09 9.98
CA SER A 364 9.37 -2.68 8.65
C SER A 364 10.53 -3.64 8.55
N VAL A 365 10.28 -4.93 8.70
CA VAL A 365 11.32 -5.96 8.71
C VAL A 365 11.76 -6.24 7.28
N GLY A 366 13.05 -6.12 7.01
CA GLY A 366 13.67 -6.34 5.71
C GLY A 366 13.96 -7.81 5.39
N VAL A 367 14.87 -8.01 4.44
CA VAL A 367 15.25 -9.35 3.94
C VAL A 367 16.63 -9.79 4.41
N GLU A 368 17.21 -9.10 5.37
CA GLU A 368 18.49 -9.43 6.01
C GLU A 368 18.44 -10.83 6.66
N ASP A 369 19.53 -11.27 7.24
CA ASP A 369 19.52 -12.49 8.03
C ASP A 369 18.67 -12.31 9.30
N ALA A 370 17.75 -13.22 9.53
CA ALA A 370 16.78 -13.09 10.62
C ALA A 370 17.44 -13.13 12.01
N ASP A 371 18.55 -13.89 12.14
CA ASP A 371 19.27 -14.01 13.41
C ASP A 371 19.97 -12.69 13.75
N ASP A 372 20.57 -12.01 12.77
CA ASP A 372 21.17 -10.68 12.96
C ASP A 372 20.11 -9.63 13.37
N LEU A 373 18.90 -9.70 12.80
CA LEU A 373 17.79 -8.83 13.18
C LEU A 373 17.35 -9.08 14.62
N ILE A 374 17.26 -10.34 15.03
CA ILE A 374 16.87 -10.74 16.39
C ILE A 374 17.92 -10.29 17.39
N ASP A 375 19.21 -10.52 17.12
CA ASP A 375 20.32 -10.10 17.98
C ASP A 375 20.32 -8.58 18.18
N ALA A 376 20.11 -7.81 17.11
CA ALA A 376 20.01 -6.35 17.20
C ALA A 376 18.81 -5.90 18.06
N LEU A 377 17.67 -6.56 17.93
CA LEU A 377 16.47 -6.29 18.73
C LEU A 377 16.68 -6.68 20.20
N GLU A 378 17.37 -7.79 20.48
CA GLU A 378 17.69 -8.21 21.84
C GLU A 378 18.60 -7.19 22.55
N VAL A 379 19.64 -6.71 21.87
CA VAL A 379 20.51 -5.63 22.41
C VAL A 379 19.70 -4.37 22.72
N ALA A 380 18.82 -3.96 21.83
CA ALA A 380 17.97 -2.78 22.03
C ALA A 380 16.98 -3.00 23.19
N LEU A 381 16.35 -4.18 23.28
CA LEU A 381 15.48 -4.53 24.41
C LEU A 381 16.24 -4.51 25.74
N ASN A 382 17.47 -4.97 25.78
CA ASN A 382 18.26 -5.01 27.02
C ASN A 382 18.66 -3.61 27.53
N SER A 383 18.53 -2.58 26.68
CA SER A 383 18.83 -1.19 27.04
C SER A 383 17.67 -0.42 27.72
N ILE A 384 16.46 -1.02 27.77
CA ILE A 384 15.23 -0.39 28.28
C ILE A 384 14.64 -1.11 29.49
#